data_98c5e1cfea848677073a4f9cf482729c
#
_entry.id   98c5e1cfea848677073a4f9cf482729c
#
_cell.length_a   1.000
_cell.length_b   1.000
_cell.length_c   1.000
_cell.angle_alpha   90.00
_cell.angle_beta   90.00
_cell.angle_gamma   90.00
#
_symmetry.space_group_name_H-M   'P 1'
#
loop_
_entity.id
_entity.type
_entity.pdbx_description
1 polymer ?
#
loop_
_entity_poly.entity_id
_entity_poly.type
_entity_poly.pdbx_seq_one_letter_code
_entity_poly.pdbx_strand_id
1 'polypeptide(L)' 'MHKILVTKEVAQLLRLHEEYVRELIRQRKLKAYKEGRRGGYRITMKAVDDYITKKHKEMEMSRK' A
#
# COMPACT_ATOMS: atom_id res chain seq x y z
N MET A 1 13.98 -1.73 -12.42
CA MET A 1 14.13 -1.97 -10.99
C MET A 1 13.09 -1.17 -10.22
N HIS A 2 12.36 -1.81 -9.31
CA HIS A 2 11.29 -1.12 -8.59
C HIS A 2 11.81 -0.52 -7.30
N LYS A 3 11.36 0.68 -7.00
CA LYS A 3 11.67 1.29 -5.72
C LYS A 3 10.89 0.58 -4.62
N ILE A 4 11.55 0.35 -3.51
CA ILE A 4 10.94 -0.32 -2.37
C ILE A 4 10.75 0.69 -1.25
N LEU A 5 9.55 0.71 -0.71
CA LEU A 5 9.15 1.66 0.31
C LEU A 5 8.82 0.94 1.60
N VAL A 6 8.93 1.66 2.70
CA VAL A 6 8.49 1.15 3.99
C VAL A 6 7.13 1.76 4.31
N THR A 7 6.48 1.20 5.34
CA THR A 7 5.13 1.63 5.71
C THR A 7 5.01 3.12 5.91
N LYS A 8 5.99 3.71 6.59
CA LYS A 8 5.97 5.15 6.86
C LYS A 8 5.97 5.96 5.57
N GLU A 9 6.78 5.54 4.61
CA GLU A 9 6.87 6.24 3.33
C GLU A 9 5.57 6.14 2.55
N VAL A 10 4.97 4.95 2.56
CA VAL A 10 3.70 4.75 1.88
C VAL A 10 2.60 5.59 2.53
N ALA A 11 2.59 5.64 3.86
CA ALA A 11 1.62 6.45 4.58
C ALA A 11 1.74 7.92 4.19
N GLN A 12 2.96 8.42 4.10
CA GLN A 12 3.18 9.81 3.69
C GLN A 12 2.76 10.03 2.25
N LEU A 13 3.10 9.10 1.39
CA LEU A 13 2.79 9.21 -0.03
C LEU A 13 1.29 9.21 -0.28
N LEU A 14 0.57 8.36 0.42
CA LEU A 14 -0.88 8.25 0.27
C LEU A 14 -1.66 9.14 1.23
N ARG A 15 -0.95 9.83 2.11
CA ARG A 15 -1.54 10.69 3.12
C ARG A 15 -2.49 9.91 4.04
N LEU A 16 -2.02 8.75 4.48
CA LEU A 16 -2.76 7.89 5.38
C LEU A 16 -1.96 7.68 6.66
N HIS A 17 -2.61 7.20 7.68
CA HIS A 17 -1.91 6.80 8.91
C HIS A 17 -1.19 5.48 8.66
N GLU A 18 -0.03 5.31 9.31
CA GLU A 18 0.73 4.07 9.16
C GLU A 18 -0.10 2.86 9.56
N GLU A 19 -0.89 3.00 10.62
CA GLU A 19 -1.71 1.89 11.06
C GLU A 19 -2.73 1.48 10.01
N TYR A 20 -3.28 2.46 9.32
CA TYR A 20 -4.22 2.15 8.25
C TYR A 20 -3.52 1.44 7.10
N VAL A 21 -2.29 1.84 6.79
CA VAL A 21 -1.52 1.17 5.75
C VAL A 21 -1.27 -0.29 6.14
N ARG A 22 -0.92 -0.53 7.41
CA ARG A 22 -0.73 -1.91 7.88
C ARG A 22 -2.01 -2.71 7.76
N GLU A 23 -3.13 -2.08 8.04
CA GLU A 23 -4.42 -2.76 7.91
C GLU A 23 -4.71 -3.14 6.46
N LEU A 24 -4.40 -2.25 5.54
CA LEU A 24 -4.56 -2.55 4.11
C LEU A 24 -3.71 -3.75 3.71
N ILE A 25 -2.52 -3.85 4.26
CA ILE A 25 -1.64 -4.98 3.98
C ILE A 25 -2.22 -6.26 4.56
N ARG A 26 -2.73 -6.20 5.79
CA ARG A 26 -3.31 -7.38 6.43
C ARG A 26 -4.54 -7.86 5.68
N GLN A 27 -5.31 -6.95 5.13
CA GLN A 27 -6.50 -7.29 4.36
C GLN A 27 -6.18 -7.65 2.92
N ARG A 28 -4.91 -7.64 2.57
CA ARG A 28 -4.41 -7.96 1.24
C ARG A 28 -4.90 -7.01 0.16
N LYS A 29 -5.24 -5.80 0.56
CA LYS A 29 -5.60 -4.76 -0.39
C LYS A 29 -4.39 -4.04 -0.92
N LEU A 30 -3.29 -4.09 -0.17
CA LEU A 30 -2.01 -3.52 -0.57
C LEU A 30 -0.97 -4.62 -0.42
N LYS A 31 -0.34 -5.00 -1.53
CA LYS A 31 0.64 -6.08 -1.52
C LYS A 31 1.94 -5.62 -0.86
N ALA A 32 2.47 -6.47 -0.01
CA ALA A 32 3.70 -6.18 0.70
C ALA A 32 4.35 -7.48 1.15
N TYR A 33 5.60 -7.40 1.54
CA TYR A 33 6.30 -8.55 2.10
C TYR A 33 7.13 -8.08 3.28
N LYS A 34 7.60 -9.04 4.06
CA LYS A 34 8.46 -8.76 5.20
C LYS A 34 9.83 -9.33 4.98
N GLU A 35 10.82 -8.58 5.43
CA GLU A 35 12.19 -9.03 5.38
C GLU A 35 12.60 -9.44 6.79
N GLY A 36 12.62 -10.75 7.04
CA GLY A 36 12.99 -11.25 8.37
C GLY A 36 11.85 -11.09 9.37
N ARG A 37 12.14 -11.46 10.61
CA ARG A 37 11.13 -11.48 11.67
C ARG A 37 10.81 -10.10 12.20
N ARG A 38 11.81 -9.25 12.29
CA ARG A 38 11.66 -7.92 12.86
C ARG A 38 11.50 -6.84 11.84
N GLY A 39 11.67 -7.19 10.60
CA GLY A 39 11.55 -6.21 9.54
C GLY A 39 10.13 -5.73 9.41
N GLY A 40 9.97 -4.46 9.12
CA GLY A 40 8.66 -3.95 8.78
C GLY A 40 8.29 -4.37 7.38
N TYR A 41 7.11 -3.97 6.97
CA TYR A 41 6.65 -4.28 5.62
C TYR A 41 7.48 -3.55 4.58
N ARG A 42 7.71 -4.23 3.47
CA ARG A 42 8.36 -3.65 2.29
C ARG A 42 7.33 -3.62 1.17
N ILE A 43 7.11 -2.46 0.62
CA ILE A 43 6.08 -2.27 -0.40
C ILE A 43 6.74 -1.70 -1.66
N THR A 44 6.55 -2.38 -2.80
CA THR A 44 7.12 -1.87 -4.04
C THR A 44 6.27 -0.70 -4.55
N MET A 45 6.91 0.19 -5.28
CA MET A 45 6.19 1.29 -5.90
C MET A 45 5.09 0.77 -6.83
N LYS A 46 5.36 -0.36 -7.48
CA LYS A 46 4.34 -0.99 -8.33
C LYS A 46 3.10 -1.38 -7.52
N ALA A 47 3.30 -1.92 -6.32
CA ALA A 47 2.18 -2.28 -5.47
C ALA A 47 1.36 -1.06 -5.07
N VAL A 48 2.04 0.06 -4.81
CA VAL A 48 1.36 1.30 -4.48
C VAL A 48 0.56 1.79 -5.68
N ASP A 49 1.16 1.76 -6.85
CA ASP A 49 0.48 2.18 -8.07
C ASP A 49 -0.75 1.30 -8.34
N ASP A 50 -0.62 0.01 -8.15
CA ASP A 50 -1.73 -0.92 -8.35
C ASP A 50 -2.87 -0.61 -7.38
N TYR A 51 -2.53 -0.31 -6.13
CA TYR A 51 -3.53 0.04 -5.13
C TYR A 51 -4.27 1.31 -5.54
N ILE A 52 -3.52 2.33 -5.95
CA ILE A 52 -4.11 3.61 -6.35
C ILE A 52 -5.04 3.41 -7.55
N THR A 53 -4.58 2.67 -8.54
CA THR A 53 -5.36 2.41 -9.74
C THR A 53 -6.66 1.69 -9.40
N LYS A 54 -6.56 0.67 -8.56
CA LYS A 54 -7.73 -0.10 -8.18
C LYS A 54 -8.71 0.75 -7.38
N LYS A 55 -8.20 1.57 -6.49
CA LYS A 55 -9.03 2.44 -5.67
C LYS A 55 -9.76 3.46 -6.52
N HIS A 56 -9.05 4.03 -7.47
CA HIS A 56 -9.63 4.99 -8.39
C HIS A 56 -10.76 4.36 -9.21
N LYS A 57 -10.53 3.13 -9.65
CA LYS A 57 -11.52 2.39 -10.40
C LYS A 57 -12.77 2.11 -9.58
N GLU A 58 -12.58 1.76 -8.31
CA GLU A 58 -13.70 1.51 -7.41
C GLU A 58 -14.55 2.75 -7.24
N MET A 59 -13.90 3.89 -7.12
CA MET A 59 -14.62 5.15 -6.97
C MET A 59 -15.43 5.49 -8.21
N GLU A 60 -14.86 5.24 -9.37
CA GLU A 60 -15.58 5.46 -10.61
C GLU A 60 -16.80 4.57 -10.73
N MET A 61 -16.65 3.31 -10.34
CA MET A 61 -17.73 2.33 -10.45
C MET A 61 -18.86 2.60 -9.48
N SER A 62 -18.55 3.11 -8.29
CA SER A 62 -19.57 3.39 -7.29
C SER A 62 -20.23 4.75 -7.50
N ARG A 63 -19.76 5.48 -8.46
CA ARG A 63 -20.31 6.77 -8.76
C ARG A 63 -21.47 6.65 -9.74
N LYS A 64 -22.62 6.93 -9.28
CA LYS A 64 -23.81 6.79 -10.10
C LYS A 64 -24.54 8.10 -10.25
#